data_83692c5c7f71b7bb45006048b29fd092
#
_entry.id   83692c5c7f71b7bb45006048b29fd092
#
_cell.length_a   1.000
_cell.length_b   1.000
_cell.length_c   1.000
_cell.angle_alpha   90.00
_cell.angle_beta   90.00
_cell.angle_gamma   90.00
#
_symmetry.space_group_name_H-M   'P 1'
#
loop_
_entity.id
_entity.type
_entity.pdbx_description
1 polymer ?
#
loop_
_entity_poly.entity_id
_entity_poly.type
_entity_poly.pdbx_seq_one_letter_code
_entity_poly.pdbx_strand_id
1 'polypeptide(L)'
;LAQRLMRKVCGECRIAYNPTYEELARFGLSAAAGEEVIFYKAHKLDVEQLSQAKANGTLCPKCLGVGYKGRIGVYEVMRNSEKLQTLINEGANTDRIKEVAVEEGMITILAYSLNLVREGQTTLEEVERVTFTDSGLEAELKAKRKSGLVCRTCSAELLPEWLDCPYCMTPRF
;
A
#
# COMPACT_ATOMS: atom_id res chain seq x y z
N LEU A 1 15.97 -10.11 5.31
CA LEU A 1 15.84 -8.67 5.04
C LEU A 1 15.59 -8.45 3.56
N ALA A 2 14.49 -7.78 3.20
CA ALA A 2 14.28 -7.26 1.86
C ALA A 2 14.31 -5.71 1.90
N GLN A 3 14.75 -5.09 0.80
CA GLN A 3 14.86 -3.65 0.67
C GLN A 3 14.49 -3.19 -0.74
N ARG A 4 13.79 -2.06 -0.82
CA ARG A 4 13.52 -1.35 -2.08
C ARG A 4 13.80 0.14 -1.89
N LEU A 5 13.97 0.85 -2.99
CA LEU A 5 14.10 2.31 -3.00
C LEU A 5 12.89 2.93 -3.70
N MET A 6 12.25 3.87 -3.02
CA MET A 6 11.13 4.66 -3.53
C MET A 6 11.54 6.12 -3.70
N ARG A 7 10.95 6.79 -4.69
CA ARG A 7 11.14 8.23 -4.86
C ARG A 7 10.32 8.98 -3.82
N LYS A 8 10.88 10.01 -3.24
CA LYS A 8 10.16 10.94 -2.37
C LYS A 8 9.40 11.95 -3.22
N VAL A 9 8.11 12.14 -2.93
CA VAL A 9 7.34 13.21 -3.56
C VAL A 9 7.93 14.57 -3.19
N CYS A 10 7.95 15.51 -4.13
CA CYS A 10 8.49 16.83 -3.88
C CYS A 10 7.60 17.59 -2.89
N GLY A 11 8.14 17.94 -1.72
CA GLY A 11 7.40 18.65 -0.68
C GLY A 11 6.91 20.06 -1.08
N GLU A 12 7.54 20.70 -2.08
CA GLU A 12 7.19 22.06 -2.53
C GLU A 12 6.01 22.10 -3.50
N CYS A 13 5.88 21.08 -4.37
CA CYS A 13 4.90 21.12 -5.45
C CYS A 13 3.93 19.92 -5.46
N ARG A 14 3.98 19.05 -4.45
CA ARG A 14 3.03 17.95 -4.33
C ARG A 14 1.59 18.46 -4.24
N ILE A 15 0.67 17.71 -4.81
CA ILE A 15 -0.76 18.07 -4.87
C ILE A 15 -1.50 17.18 -3.86
N ALA A 16 -2.13 17.80 -2.87
CA ALA A 16 -3.00 17.09 -1.93
C ALA A 16 -4.30 16.66 -2.64
N TYR A 17 -4.76 15.45 -2.35
CA TYR A 17 -6.03 14.93 -2.85
C TYR A 17 -6.63 13.88 -1.91
N ASN A 18 -7.93 13.68 -2.00
CA ASN A 18 -8.62 12.61 -1.29
C ASN A 18 -8.68 11.40 -2.21
N PRO A 19 -8.07 10.26 -1.83
CA PRO A 19 -8.09 9.05 -2.66
C PRO A 19 -9.51 8.51 -2.77
N THR A 20 -9.84 7.96 -3.94
CA THR A 20 -11.12 7.29 -4.15
C THR A 20 -11.17 5.96 -3.39
N TYR A 21 -12.39 5.46 -3.14
CA TYR A 21 -12.56 4.14 -2.53
C TYR A 21 -11.86 3.03 -3.35
N GLU A 22 -11.92 3.11 -4.67
CA GLU A 22 -11.27 2.15 -5.57
C GLU A 22 -9.74 2.20 -5.45
N GLU A 23 -9.17 3.41 -5.39
CA GLU A 23 -7.72 3.57 -5.17
C GLU A 23 -7.29 2.95 -3.83
N LEU A 24 -8.05 3.17 -2.76
CA LEU A 24 -7.77 2.58 -1.45
C LEU A 24 -7.92 1.05 -1.45
N ALA A 25 -9.00 0.55 -2.03
CA ALA A 25 -9.30 -0.89 -2.09
C ALA A 25 -8.22 -1.69 -2.84
N ARG A 26 -7.62 -1.12 -3.88
CA ARG A 26 -6.49 -1.74 -4.61
C ARG A 26 -5.30 -2.06 -3.72
N PHE A 27 -5.09 -1.27 -2.68
CA PHE A 27 -4.00 -1.46 -1.71
C PHE A 27 -4.47 -2.13 -0.40
N GLY A 28 -5.72 -2.59 -0.35
CA GLY A 28 -6.30 -3.18 0.86
C GLY A 28 -6.45 -2.16 2.00
N LEU A 29 -6.58 -0.89 1.66
CA LEU A 29 -6.87 0.18 2.60
C LEU A 29 -8.38 0.41 2.64
N SER A 30 -8.91 0.66 3.85
CA SER A 30 -10.27 1.16 4.05
C SER A 30 -10.17 2.52 4.73
N ALA A 31 -10.90 3.50 4.24
CA ALA A 31 -11.17 4.70 5.03
C ALA A 31 -12.39 4.39 5.91
N ALA A 32 -12.30 4.68 7.20
CA ALA A 32 -13.48 4.66 8.06
C ALA A 32 -14.47 5.71 7.55
N ALA A 33 -15.76 5.39 7.57
CA ALA A 33 -16.79 6.31 7.11
C ALA A 33 -16.68 7.64 7.90
N GLY A 34 -16.34 8.73 7.20
CA GLY A 34 -16.17 10.06 7.78
C GLY A 34 -14.72 10.49 8.07
N GLU A 35 -13.72 9.67 7.82
CA GLU A 35 -12.32 10.04 7.96
C GLU A 35 -11.80 10.62 6.63
N GLU A 36 -11.46 11.90 6.63
CA GLU A 36 -10.80 12.53 5.48
C GLU A 36 -9.34 12.09 5.43
N VAL A 37 -9.04 11.19 4.50
CA VAL A 37 -7.67 10.74 4.24
C VAL A 37 -7.08 11.61 3.15
N ILE A 38 -6.05 12.38 3.48
CA ILE A 38 -5.34 13.22 2.51
C ILE A 38 -4.07 12.52 2.09
N PHE A 39 -3.96 12.24 0.79
CA PHE A 39 -2.74 11.76 0.16
C PHE A 39 -2.16 12.81 -0.80
N TYR A 40 -1.00 12.53 -1.35
CA TYR A 40 -0.31 13.45 -2.24
C TYR A 40 0.00 12.79 -3.58
N LYS A 41 -0.21 13.55 -4.66
CA LYS A 41 0.23 13.20 -6.02
C LYS A 41 1.47 14.01 -6.38
N ALA A 42 2.33 13.45 -7.21
CA ALA A 42 3.47 14.16 -7.74
C ALA A 42 3.03 15.12 -8.85
N HIS A 43 3.38 16.38 -8.74
CA HIS A 43 3.18 17.36 -9.79
C HIS A 43 4.25 17.17 -10.87
N LYS A 44 3.99 16.25 -11.79
CA LYS A 44 4.85 15.99 -12.95
C LYS A 44 4.43 16.89 -14.10
N LEU A 45 5.38 17.53 -14.74
CA LEU A 45 5.17 18.30 -15.95
C LEU A 45 5.57 17.47 -17.17
N ASP A 46 4.75 17.51 -18.20
CA ASP A 46 5.12 17.01 -19.52
C ASP A 46 6.12 17.94 -20.23
N VAL A 47 6.59 17.57 -21.42
CA VAL A 47 7.64 18.31 -22.16
C VAL A 47 7.18 19.73 -22.50
N GLU A 48 5.91 19.90 -22.87
CA GLU A 48 5.35 21.22 -23.23
C GLU A 48 5.19 22.10 -22.00
N GLN A 49 4.57 21.56 -20.95
CA GLN A 49 4.40 22.24 -19.66
C GLN A 49 5.77 22.62 -19.06
N LEU A 50 6.77 21.76 -19.18
CA LEU A 50 8.12 22.01 -18.70
C LEU A 50 8.75 23.22 -19.43
N SER A 51 8.57 23.29 -20.75
CA SER A 51 9.08 24.39 -21.59
C SER A 51 8.40 25.70 -21.22
N GLN A 52 7.07 25.69 -21.06
CA GLN A 52 6.28 26.85 -20.65
C GLN A 52 6.64 27.31 -19.23
N ALA A 53 6.75 26.39 -18.29
CA ALA A 53 7.12 26.69 -16.91
C ALA A 53 8.54 27.28 -16.79
N LYS A 54 9.46 26.84 -17.64
CA LYS A 54 10.81 27.46 -17.75
C LYS A 54 10.74 28.89 -18.28
N ALA A 55 9.98 29.10 -19.36
CA ALA A 55 9.83 30.44 -19.96
C ALA A 55 9.17 31.44 -18.99
N ASN A 56 8.20 30.98 -18.22
CA ASN A 56 7.43 31.79 -17.27
C ASN A 56 8.07 31.91 -15.88
N GLY A 57 9.19 31.23 -15.62
CA GLY A 57 9.84 31.22 -14.31
C GLY A 57 9.02 30.54 -13.20
N THR A 58 8.05 29.70 -13.54
CA THR A 58 7.14 29.00 -12.59
C THR A 58 7.58 27.58 -12.26
N LEU A 59 8.77 27.18 -12.72
CA LEU A 59 9.30 25.84 -12.49
C LEU A 59 9.62 25.63 -11.01
N CYS A 60 9.18 24.51 -10.46
CA CYS A 60 9.50 24.17 -9.07
C CYS A 60 11.04 24.11 -8.87
N PRO A 61 11.62 24.91 -7.97
CA PRO A 61 13.08 25.01 -7.82
C PRO A 61 13.70 23.72 -7.23
N LYS A 62 12.89 22.89 -6.53
CA LYS A 62 13.39 21.67 -5.90
C LYS A 62 13.42 20.47 -6.84
N CYS A 63 12.34 20.20 -7.59
CA CYS A 63 12.24 19.02 -8.43
C CYS A 63 12.38 19.30 -9.93
N LEU A 64 12.39 20.56 -10.34
CA LEU A 64 12.51 20.99 -11.74
C LEU A 64 11.47 20.33 -12.67
N GLY A 65 10.21 20.22 -12.18
CA GLY A 65 9.07 19.66 -12.93
C GLY A 65 8.94 18.14 -12.87
N VAL A 66 9.87 17.43 -12.22
CA VAL A 66 9.83 15.96 -12.12
C VAL A 66 8.76 15.47 -11.13
N GLY A 67 8.37 16.30 -10.16
CA GLY A 67 7.41 15.96 -9.11
C GLY A 67 8.00 15.12 -7.97
N TYR A 68 9.24 14.65 -8.08
CA TYR A 68 9.96 13.87 -7.07
C TYR A 68 11.34 14.46 -6.77
N LYS A 69 11.80 14.30 -5.52
CA LYS A 69 13.14 14.72 -5.10
C LYS A 69 13.70 13.81 -4.01
N GLY A 70 14.79 13.12 -4.34
CA GLY A 70 15.44 12.17 -3.45
C GLY A 70 14.74 10.80 -3.41
N ARG A 71 15.28 9.91 -2.61
CA ARG A 71 14.83 8.53 -2.45
C ARG A 71 14.74 8.18 -0.97
N ILE A 72 13.88 7.19 -0.64
CA ILE A 72 13.72 6.64 0.70
C ILE A 72 13.79 5.12 0.61
N GLY A 73 14.47 4.49 1.57
CA GLY A 73 14.49 3.03 1.68
C GLY A 73 13.21 2.53 2.33
N VAL A 74 12.68 1.44 1.79
CA VAL A 74 11.60 0.65 2.41
C VAL A 74 12.14 -0.73 2.70
N TYR A 75 11.79 -1.27 3.86
CA TYR A 75 12.41 -2.47 4.41
C TYR A 75 11.34 -3.45 4.87
N GLU A 76 11.65 -4.74 4.70
CA GLU A 76 10.94 -5.85 5.31
C GLU A 76 11.96 -6.66 6.10
N VAL A 77 11.74 -6.80 7.40
CA VAL A 77 12.68 -7.46 8.31
C VAL A 77 11.95 -8.60 9.02
N MET A 78 12.23 -9.82 8.63
CA MET A 78 11.76 -11.03 9.29
C MET A 78 12.71 -11.39 10.43
N ARG A 79 12.19 -11.54 11.65
CA ARG A 79 12.93 -12.09 12.78
C ARG A 79 12.95 -13.60 12.67
N ASN A 80 14.11 -14.21 12.92
CA ASN A 80 14.22 -15.66 12.92
C ASN A 80 13.84 -16.21 14.32
N SER A 81 12.53 -16.32 14.55
CA SER A 81 11.97 -16.89 15.79
C SER A 81 12.05 -18.42 15.79
N GLU A 82 11.90 -19.04 16.95
CA GLU A 82 11.88 -20.52 17.08
C GLU A 82 10.75 -21.14 16.24
N LYS A 83 9.58 -20.47 16.19
CA LYS A 83 8.45 -20.91 15.38
C LYS A 83 8.77 -20.89 13.88
N LEU A 84 9.44 -19.84 13.41
CA LEU A 84 9.87 -19.73 12.01
C LEU A 84 11.00 -20.70 11.69
N GLN A 85 11.95 -20.92 12.60
CA GLN A 85 12.98 -21.93 12.43
C GLN A 85 12.39 -23.33 12.27
N THR A 86 11.40 -23.69 13.09
CA THR A 86 10.71 -24.98 12.99
C THR A 86 10.04 -25.14 11.62
N LEU A 87 9.28 -24.14 11.16
CA LEU A 87 8.63 -24.17 9.86
C LEU A 87 9.62 -24.29 8.69
N ILE A 88 10.76 -23.59 8.77
CA ILE A 88 11.81 -23.66 7.75
C ILE A 88 12.43 -25.07 7.72
N ASN A 89 12.72 -25.65 8.89
CA ASN A 89 13.29 -26.99 8.99
C ASN A 89 12.33 -28.07 8.51
N GLU A 90 11.03 -27.88 8.68
CA GLU A 90 9.97 -28.77 8.17
C GLU A 90 9.72 -28.61 6.67
N GLY A 91 10.38 -27.65 6.01
CA GLY A 91 10.20 -27.38 4.58
C GLY A 91 8.85 -26.75 4.26
N ALA A 92 8.27 -25.95 5.19
CA ALA A 92 7.03 -25.23 4.96
C ALA A 92 7.14 -24.32 3.73
N ASN A 93 6.02 -24.13 3.01
CA ASN A 93 6.00 -23.25 1.86
C ASN A 93 6.19 -21.77 2.27
N THR A 94 6.65 -20.96 1.31
CA THR A 94 6.96 -19.55 1.53
C THR A 94 5.77 -18.75 2.06
N ASP A 95 4.56 -19.06 1.60
CA ASP A 95 3.35 -18.35 2.03
C ASP A 95 3.08 -18.58 3.51
N ARG A 96 3.25 -19.82 3.99
CA ARG A 96 3.08 -20.13 5.41
C ARG A 96 4.14 -19.46 6.28
N ILE A 97 5.39 -19.44 5.83
CA ILE A 97 6.48 -18.75 6.53
C ILE A 97 6.16 -17.24 6.61
N LYS A 98 5.70 -16.65 5.51
CA LYS A 98 5.31 -15.23 5.45
C LYS A 98 4.14 -14.92 6.37
N GLU A 99 3.09 -15.75 6.38
CA GLU A 99 1.94 -15.59 7.29
C GLU A 99 2.39 -15.50 8.74
N VAL A 100 3.20 -16.47 9.18
CA VAL A 100 3.70 -16.52 10.56
C VAL A 100 4.62 -15.36 10.88
N ALA A 101 5.47 -14.94 9.94
CA ALA A 101 6.33 -13.78 10.13
C ALA A 101 5.50 -12.50 10.34
N VAL A 102 4.41 -12.32 9.58
CA VAL A 102 3.49 -11.18 9.73
C VAL A 102 2.72 -11.26 11.05
N GLU A 103 2.24 -12.45 11.45
CA GLU A 103 1.63 -12.67 12.77
C GLU A 103 2.57 -12.28 13.92
N GLU A 104 3.87 -12.52 13.76
CA GLU A 104 4.91 -12.15 14.73
C GLU A 104 5.39 -10.69 14.61
N GLY A 105 4.73 -9.88 13.80
CA GLY A 105 4.95 -8.45 13.70
C GLY A 105 5.89 -8.00 12.57
N MET A 106 6.19 -8.85 11.60
CA MET A 106 6.91 -8.41 10.41
C MET A 106 6.06 -7.39 9.64
N ILE A 107 6.65 -6.24 9.34
CA ILE A 107 6.04 -5.24 8.48
C ILE A 107 6.52 -5.49 7.06
N THR A 108 5.60 -5.75 6.14
CA THR A 108 5.93 -5.99 4.74
C THR A 108 6.32 -4.71 4.01
N ILE A 109 7.04 -4.84 2.89
CA ILE A 109 7.41 -3.69 2.03
C ILE A 109 6.16 -2.87 1.66
N LEU A 110 5.04 -3.55 1.32
CA LEU A 110 3.79 -2.87 1.00
C LEU A 110 3.26 -2.06 2.20
N ALA A 111 3.14 -2.68 3.37
CA ALA A 111 2.62 -2.01 4.56
C ALA A 111 3.51 -0.83 4.97
N TYR A 112 4.83 -1.00 4.92
CA TYR A 112 5.78 0.09 5.18
C TYR A 112 5.61 1.24 4.18
N SER A 113 5.51 0.91 2.89
CA SER A 113 5.32 1.90 1.82
C SER A 113 4.02 2.70 1.98
N LEU A 114 2.93 2.04 2.38
CA LEU A 114 1.64 2.70 2.65
C LEU A 114 1.70 3.65 3.86
N ASN A 115 2.50 3.34 4.87
CA ASN A 115 2.75 4.29 5.96
C ASN A 115 3.47 5.54 5.45
N LEU A 116 4.46 5.40 4.56
CA LEU A 116 5.13 6.55 3.93
C LEU A 116 4.18 7.40 3.06
N VAL A 117 3.17 6.78 2.43
CA VAL A 117 2.12 7.53 1.71
C VAL A 117 1.27 8.33 2.68
N ARG A 118 0.85 7.74 3.81
CA ARG A 118 0.09 8.45 4.87
C ARG A 118 0.87 9.62 5.45
N GLU A 119 2.18 9.47 5.61
CA GLU A 119 3.08 10.55 6.03
C GLU A 119 3.35 11.59 4.94
N GLY A 120 2.84 11.40 3.73
CA GLY A 120 3.05 12.29 2.59
C GLY A 120 4.48 12.30 2.06
N GLN A 121 5.26 11.24 2.30
CA GLN A 121 6.64 11.12 1.84
C GLN A 121 6.76 10.55 0.42
N THR A 122 5.78 9.75 0.00
CA THR A 122 5.71 9.16 -1.34
C THR A 122 4.28 9.14 -1.84
N THR A 123 4.02 8.54 -2.99
CA THR A 123 2.70 8.49 -3.65
C THR A 123 2.23 7.06 -3.83
N LEU A 124 0.90 6.84 -3.97
CA LEU A 124 0.36 5.52 -4.31
C LEU A 124 0.91 4.99 -5.64
N GLU A 125 1.10 5.87 -6.63
CA GLU A 125 1.71 5.51 -7.92
C GLU A 125 3.12 4.93 -7.74
N GLU A 126 3.92 5.49 -6.84
CA GLU A 126 5.26 4.99 -6.58
C GLU A 126 5.24 3.67 -5.81
N VAL A 127 4.28 3.50 -4.88
CA VAL A 127 4.04 2.20 -4.22
C VAL A 127 3.70 1.15 -5.27
N GLU A 128 2.76 1.43 -6.15
CA GLU A 128 2.39 0.53 -7.25
C GLU A 128 3.61 0.11 -8.07
N ARG A 129 4.41 1.08 -8.53
CA ARG A 129 5.61 0.83 -9.33
C ARG A 129 6.62 -0.10 -8.63
N VAL A 130 6.74 -0.02 -7.31
CA VAL A 130 7.78 -0.77 -6.56
C VAL A 130 7.27 -2.10 -6.04
N THR A 131 5.98 -2.22 -5.73
CA THR A 131 5.40 -3.40 -5.07
C THR A 131 4.68 -4.36 -6.02
N PHE A 132 4.15 -3.86 -7.16
CA PHE A 132 3.40 -4.72 -8.10
C PHE A 132 4.29 -5.66 -8.93
N THR A 133 5.59 -5.52 -8.87
CA THR A 133 6.52 -6.48 -9.50
C THR A 133 6.63 -7.80 -8.73
N ASP A 134 6.13 -7.85 -7.48
CA ASP A 134 6.14 -9.06 -6.66
C ASP A 134 4.71 -9.60 -6.53
N SER A 135 4.48 -10.85 -6.92
CA SER A 135 3.23 -11.61 -6.76
C SER A 135 2.72 -11.73 -5.30
N GLY A 136 3.43 -11.10 -4.36
CA GLY A 136 3.09 -11.04 -2.94
C GLY A 136 1.89 -10.17 -2.58
N LEU A 137 1.46 -9.23 -3.44
CA LEU A 137 0.35 -8.33 -3.12
C LEU A 137 -0.98 -9.09 -2.98
N GLU A 138 -1.23 -10.07 -3.87
CA GLU A 138 -2.44 -10.90 -3.77
C GLU A 138 -2.48 -11.74 -2.50
N ALA A 139 -1.32 -12.27 -2.06
CA ALA A 139 -1.22 -13.03 -0.84
C ALA A 139 -1.44 -12.14 0.40
N GLU A 140 -0.92 -10.91 0.41
CA GLU A 140 -1.16 -9.94 1.49
C GLU A 140 -2.60 -9.46 1.56
N LEU A 141 -3.22 -9.20 0.41
CA LEU A 141 -4.63 -8.85 0.34
C LEU A 141 -5.51 -10.01 0.80
N LYS A 142 -5.14 -11.26 0.48
CA LYS A 142 -5.81 -12.46 0.99
C LYS A 142 -5.61 -12.65 2.50
N ALA A 143 -4.41 -12.40 3.03
CA ALA A 143 -4.14 -12.50 4.46
C ALA A 143 -4.93 -11.45 5.28
N LYS A 144 -5.05 -10.22 4.78
CA LYS A 144 -5.89 -9.17 5.39
C LYS A 144 -7.39 -9.47 5.25
N ARG A 145 -7.82 -10.16 4.20
CA ARG A 145 -9.21 -10.57 4.00
C ARG A 145 -9.65 -11.72 4.92
N LYS A 146 -8.73 -12.48 5.51
CA LYS A 146 -9.02 -13.48 6.54
C LYS A 146 -9.42 -12.82 7.88
N SER A 147 -10.36 -11.87 7.83
CA SER A 147 -10.92 -11.23 9.03
C SER A 147 -11.80 -12.18 9.86
N GLY A 148 -11.86 -13.47 9.51
CA GLY A 148 -12.63 -14.47 10.23
C GLY A 148 -14.15 -14.33 10.10
N LEU A 149 -14.61 -13.35 9.35
CA LEU A 149 -16.05 -13.13 9.14
C LEU A 149 -16.50 -13.92 7.91
N VAL A 150 -17.27 -14.97 8.16
CA VAL A 150 -17.88 -15.79 7.11
C VAL A 150 -19.39 -15.71 7.19
N CYS A 151 -20.04 -15.73 6.04
CA CYS A 151 -21.50 -15.81 5.96
C CYS A 151 -22.01 -17.13 6.53
N ARG A 152 -22.96 -17.07 7.45
CA ARG A 152 -23.55 -18.26 8.09
C ARG A 152 -24.30 -19.16 7.11
N THR A 153 -24.74 -18.63 5.99
CA THR A 153 -25.57 -19.36 5.01
C THR A 153 -24.76 -19.94 3.86
N CYS A 154 -23.86 -19.14 3.23
CA CYS A 154 -23.12 -19.57 2.05
C CYS A 154 -21.62 -19.73 2.29
N SER A 155 -21.13 -19.50 3.52
CA SER A 155 -19.72 -19.59 3.92
C SER A 155 -18.78 -18.67 3.13
N ALA A 156 -19.31 -17.69 2.39
CA ALA A 156 -18.49 -16.68 1.71
C ALA A 156 -17.83 -15.76 2.74
N GLU A 157 -16.59 -15.37 2.49
CA GLU A 157 -15.89 -14.37 3.31
C GLU A 157 -16.59 -13.02 3.21
N LEU A 158 -16.81 -12.38 4.35
CA LEU A 158 -17.48 -11.09 4.47
C LEU A 158 -16.47 -10.01 4.88
N LEU A 159 -16.63 -8.82 4.31
CA LEU A 159 -15.91 -7.64 4.80
C LEU A 159 -16.59 -7.10 6.07
N PRO A 160 -15.83 -6.51 7.01
CA PRO A 160 -16.37 -5.96 8.25
C PRO A 160 -17.48 -4.92 8.05
N GLU A 161 -17.43 -4.17 6.96
CA GLU A 161 -18.39 -3.14 6.58
C GLU A 161 -19.70 -3.66 5.95
N TRP A 162 -19.77 -4.96 5.60
CA TRP A 162 -20.98 -5.54 5.00
C TRP A 162 -22.00 -5.91 6.08
N LEU A 163 -23.17 -5.31 6.00
CA LEU A 163 -24.30 -5.62 6.86
C LEU A 163 -25.03 -6.88 6.39
N ASP A 164 -25.06 -7.09 5.06
CA ASP A 164 -25.65 -8.25 4.41
C ASP A 164 -24.60 -8.95 3.54
N CYS A 165 -24.76 -10.25 3.36
CA CYS A 165 -23.91 -11.02 2.46
C CYS A 165 -24.25 -10.67 1.00
N PRO A 166 -23.30 -10.15 0.18
CA PRO A 166 -23.59 -9.77 -1.21
C PRO A 166 -23.82 -10.97 -2.12
N TYR A 167 -23.53 -12.19 -1.67
CA TYR A 167 -23.69 -13.41 -2.47
C TYR A 167 -25.03 -14.11 -2.25
N CYS A 168 -25.56 -14.10 -1.04
CA CYS A 168 -26.81 -14.78 -0.72
C CYS A 168 -27.83 -13.88 -0.01
N MET A 169 -27.53 -12.59 0.14
CA MET A 169 -28.41 -11.56 0.74
C MET A 169 -28.85 -11.87 2.17
N THR A 170 -28.16 -12.76 2.87
CA THR A 170 -28.44 -13.08 4.27
C THR A 170 -27.88 -11.98 5.17
N PRO A 171 -28.69 -11.43 6.10
CA PRO A 171 -28.22 -10.49 7.11
C PRO A 171 -27.11 -11.08 7.97
N ARG A 172 -26.15 -10.24 8.35
CA ARG A 172 -25.00 -10.65 9.16
C ARG A 172 -25.33 -10.85 10.64
N PHE A 173 -26.37 -10.17 11.13
CA PHE A 173 -26.81 -10.17 12.54
C PHE A 173 -28.13 -10.89 12.73
#